data_3cfbcbd48c32c935ee9b050be03402ff
#
_entry.id   3cfbcbd48c32c935ee9b050be03402ff
#
_cell.length_a   1.000
_cell.length_b   1.000
_cell.length_c   1.000
_cell.angle_alpha   90.00
_cell.angle_beta   90.00
_cell.angle_gamma   90.00
#
_symmetry.space_group_name_H-M   'P 1'
#
loop_
_entity.id
_entity.type
_entity.pdbx_description
1 polymer ?
#
loop_
_entity_poly.entity_id
_entity_poly.type
_entity_poly.pdbx_seq_one_letter_code
_entity_poly.pdbx_strand_id
1 'polypeptide(L)'
;MATLLHDAVMNPAEVVKQRMQMYNSPHRSALSCIRTVWRTEGLGAFYRSYTTQLTMNIPFQSIHFITYEFLQEQVNPHRGYNPQSHIISGGLAGALAAAATTPLDVCKTLLNTQENMALSLANISGRLSGMANAFRMVYQLNGLPGYFKGIQARVVYQVPSTAISWSVYEFFKYFLTKRKLENRTPY
;
A
#
# COMPACT_ATOMS: atom_id res chain seq x y z
N MET A 1 9.03 1.81 14.18
CA MET A 1 8.12 1.33 15.25
C MET A 1 6.66 1.72 15.02
N ALA A 2 6.34 3.00 14.82
CA ALA A 2 4.94 3.43 14.60
C ALA A 2 4.24 2.71 13.42
N THR A 3 4.93 2.57 12.28
CA THR A 3 4.41 1.89 11.08
C THR A 3 4.08 0.42 11.34
N LEU A 4 4.96 -0.29 12.05
CA LEU A 4 4.75 -1.71 12.38
C LEU A 4 3.50 -1.90 13.24
N LEU A 5 3.33 -1.06 14.26
CA LEU A 5 2.17 -1.13 15.14
C LEU A 5 0.87 -0.75 14.39
N HIS A 6 0.93 0.29 13.57
CA HIS A 6 -0.17 0.70 12.70
C HIS A 6 -0.59 -0.45 11.78
N ASP A 7 0.36 -1.07 11.07
CA ASP A 7 0.09 -2.16 10.16
C ASP A 7 -0.48 -3.39 10.89
N ALA A 8 0.00 -3.70 12.09
CA ALA A 8 -0.53 -4.80 12.91
C ALA A 8 -2.00 -4.60 13.26
N VAL A 9 -2.40 -3.38 13.61
CA VAL A 9 -3.80 -3.06 13.98
C VAL A 9 -4.69 -2.98 12.74
N MET A 10 -4.17 -2.45 11.63
CA MET A 10 -4.96 -2.23 10.41
C MET A 10 -5.09 -3.47 9.53
N ASN A 11 -4.17 -4.44 9.64
CA ASN A 11 -4.16 -5.63 8.78
C ASN A 11 -5.47 -6.45 8.80
N PRO A 12 -6.11 -6.71 9.95
CA PRO A 12 -7.40 -7.40 9.97
C PRO A 12 -8.50 -6.65 9.22
N ALA A 13 -8.55 -5.31 9.36
CA ALA A 13 -9.52 -4.48 8.65
C ALA A 13 -9.27 -4.49 7.13
N GLU A 14 -8.02 -4.51 6.72
CA GLU A 14 -7.63 -4.57 5.31
C GLU A 14 -8.02 -5.91 4.67
N VAL A 15 -7.82 -7.04 5.37
CA VAL A 15 -8.27 -8.36 4.90
C VAL A 15 -9.79 -8.39 4.70
N VAL A 16 -10.55 -7.88 5.67
CA VAL A 16 -12.02 -7.82 5.57
C VAL A 16 -12.44 -6.92 4.41
N LYS A 17 -11.84 -5.74 4.26
CA LYS A 17 -12.10 -4.82 3.16
C LYS A 17 -11.86 -5.48 1.81
N GLN A 18 -10.72 -6.11 1.61
CA GLN A 18 -10.37 -6.75 0.33
C GLN A 18 -11.34 -7.88 -0.01
N ARG A 19 -11.72 -8.72 0.97
CA ARG A 19 -12.70 -9.80 0.76
C ARG A 19 -14.10 -9.31 0.44
N MET A 20 -14.50 -8.17 1.01
CA MET A 20 -15.80 -7.55 0.69
C MET A 20 -15.80 -6.89 -0.69
N GLN A 21 -14.66 -6.43 -1.18
CA GLN A 21 -14.50 -5.79 -2.48
C GLN A 21 -14.35 -6.78 -3.64
N MET A 22 -14.25 -8.08 -3.37
CA MET A 22 -14.20 -9.10 -4.44
C MET A 22 -15.48 -9.09 -5.27
N TYR A 23 -15.31 -9.29 -6.57
CA TYR A 23 -16.44 -9.56 -7.46
C TYR A 23 -17.16 -10.83 -6.98
N ASN A 24 -18.48 -10.78 -6.82
CA ASN A 24 -19.28 -11.87 -6.23
C ASN A 24 -18.91 -12.21 -4.77
N SER A 25 -18.53 -11.23 -3.96
CA SER A 25 -18.31 -11.48 -2.54
C SER A 25 -19.56 -12.07 -1.88
N PRO A 26 -19.46 -13.22 -1.18
CA PRO A 26 -20.59 -13.82 -0.46
C PRO A 26 -20.99 -13.02 0.78
N HIS A 27 -20.24 -11.97 1.12
CA HIS A 27 -20.40 -11.22 2.36
C HIS A 27 -21.16 -9.92 2.12
N ARG A 28 -22.36 -9.79 2.71
CA ARG A 28 -23.17 -8.56 2.69
C ARG A 28 -22.80 -7.54 3.78
N SER A 29 -22.05 -7.97 4.80
CA SER A 29 -21.68 -7.17 5.96
C SER A 29 -20.27 -7.51 6.45
N ALA A 30 -19.55 -6.51 6.96
CA ALA A 30 -18.22 -6.71 7.55
C ALA A 30 -18.25 -7.71 8.71
N LEU A 31 -19.26 -7.64 9.57
CA LEU A 31 -19.42 -8.59 10.68
C LEU A 31 -19.66 -10.03 10.20
N SER A 32 -20.44 -10.21 9.13
CA SER A 32 -20.64 -11.52 8.51
C SER A 32 -19.32 -12.06 7.95
N CYS A 33 -18.54 -11.22 7.27
CA CYS A 33 -17.22 -11.58 6.76
C CYS A 33 -16.26 -12.00 7.87
N ILE A 34 -16.15 -11.21 8.93
CA ILE A 34 -15.29 -11.51 10.08
C ILE A 34 -15.69 -12.86 10.71
N ARG A 35 -16.99 -13.08 10.96
CA ARG A 35 -17.49 -14.31 11.57
C ARG A 35 -17.22 -15.54 10.71
N THR A 36 -17.41 -15.41 9.39
CA THR A 36 -17.14 -16.50 8.45
C THR A 36 -15.65 -16.81 8.39
N VAL A 37 -14.80 -15.80 8.22
CA VAL A 37 -13.33 -15.98 8.18
C VAL A 37 -12.82 -16.62 9.47
N TRP A 38 -13.30 -16.16 10.61
CA TRP A 38 -12.91 -16.73 11.90
C TRP A 38 -13.29 -18.21 11.99
N ARG A 39 -14.53 -18.59 11.60
CA ARG A 39 -15.00 -19.98 11.69
C ARG A 39 -14.35 -20.90 10.67
N THR A 40 -14.07 -20.43 9.47
CA THR A 40 -13.56 -21.27 8.37
C THR A 40 -12.05 -21.32 8.30
N GLU A 41 -11.37 -20.21 8.61
CA GLU A 41 -9.93 -20.09 8.43
C GLU A 41 -9.15 -19.83 9.73
N GLY A 42 -9.84 -19.44 10.79
CA GLY A 42 -9.24 -19.11 12.09
C GLY A 42 -8.61 -17.72 12.14
N LEU A 43 -8.10 -17.32 13.31
CA LEU A 43 -7.47 -16.02 13.55
C LEU A 43 -6.23 -15.77 12.68
N GLY A 44 -5.48 -16.83 12.37
CA GLY A 44 -4.29 -16.72 11.51
C GLY A 44 -4.56 -16.16 10.11
N ALA A 45 -5.81 -16.23 9.62
CA ALA A 45 -6.18 -15.69 8.32
C ALA A 45 -6.05 -14.17 8.26
N PHE A 46 -6.31 -13.47 9.37
CA PHE A 46 -6.23 -12.01 9.46
C PHE A 46 -4.79 -11.49 9.45
N TYR A 47 -3.81 -12.34 9.81
CA TYR A 47 -2.40 -11.97 9.88
C TYR A 47 -1.53 -12.67 8.82
N ARG A 48 -2.13 -13.49 7.95
CA ARG A 48 -1.42 -14.23 6.90
C ARG A 48 -0.60 -13.34 5.99
N SER A 49 -1.12 -12.18 5.64
CA SER A 49 -0.47 -11.22 4.77
C SER A 49 0.36 -10.17 5.51
N TYR A 50 0.42 -10.21 6.85
CA TYR A 50 1.15 -9.20 7.63
C TYR A 50 2.64 -9.15 7.28
N THR A 51 3.30 -10.30 7.21
CA THR A 51 4.71 -10.38 6.79
C THR A 51 4.88 -9.86 5.35
N THR A 52 3.94 -10.19 4.46
CA THR A 52 3.91 -9.69 3.09
C THR A 52 3.74 -8.18 3.05
N GLN A 53 2.87 -7.63 3.89
CA GLN A 53 2.69 -6.18 4.04
C GLN A 53 3.99 -5.50 4.46
N LEU A 54 4.67 -6.02 5.47
CA LEU A 54 5.95 -5.48 5.92
C LEU A 54 7.02 -5.55 4.83
N THR A 55 7.13 -6.70 4.15
CA THR A 55 8.07 -6.90 3.05
C THR A 55 7.81 -5.95 1.89
N MET A 56 6.56 -5.57 1.65
CA MET A 56 6.19 -4.61 0.61
C MET A 56 6.45 -3.16 1.03
N ASN A 57 6.20 -2.83 2.30
CA ASN A 57 6.34 -1.47 2.81
C ASN A 57 7.80 -0.98 2.76
N ILE A 58 8.78 -1.85 3.04
CA ILE A 58 10.20 -1.49 3.02
C ILE A 58 10.64 -1.01 1.62
N PRO A 59 10.50 -1.80 0.52
CA PRO A 59 10.91 -1.34 -0.80
C PRO A 59 10.06 -0.16 -1.30
N PHE A 60 8.76 -0.13 -1.00
CA PHE A 60 7.91 0.98 -1.37
C PHE A 60 8.40 2.29 -0.75
N GLN A 61 8.61 2.32 0.56
CA GLN A 61 9.11 3.50 1.27
C GLN A 61 10.49 3.92 0.77
N SER A 62 11.40 2.96 0.56
CA SER A 62 12.75 3.25 0.07
C SER A 62 12.71 3.91 -1.31
N ILE A 63 11.98 3.35 -2.26
CA ILE A 63 11.85 3.90 -3.61
C ILE A 63 11.16 5.27 -3.55
N HIS A 64 10.10 5.39 -2.74
CA HIS A 64 9.36 6.63 -2.61
C HIS A 64 10.24 7.76 -2.06
N PHE A 65 10.98 7.54 -0.98
CA PHE A 65 11.86 8.55 -0.39
C PHE A 65 13.02 8.92 -1.31
N ILE A 66 13.71 7.95 -1.90
CA ILE A 66 14.82 8.22 -2.82
C ILE A 66 14.34 9.04 -4.03
N THR A 67 13.22 8.65 -4.62
CA THR A 67 12.65 9.36 -5.77
C THR A 67 12.16 10.75 -5.39
N TYR A 68 11.53 10.88 -4.23
CA TYR A 68 11.08 12.18 -3.74
C TYR A 68 12.25 13.13 -3.49
N GLU A 69 13.30 12.70 -2.79
CA GLU A 69 14.49 13.52 -2.53
C GLU A 69 15.16 13.93 -3.83
N PHE A 70 15.34 13.02 -4.78
CA PHE A 70 15.92 13.29 -6.08
C PHE A 70 15.10 14.32 -6.87
N LEU A 71 13.79 14.14 -6.98
CA LEU A 71 12.92 15.07 -7.70
C LEU A 71 12.85 16.43 -7.00
N GLN A 72 12.82 16.44 -5.66
CA GLN A 72 12.79 17.66 -4.89
C GLN A 72 14.07 18.49 -5.09
N GLU A 73 15.21 17.85 -5.18
CA GLU A 73 16.49 18.50 -5.44
C GLU A 73 16.54 19.12 -6.84
N GLN A 74 15.95 18.46 -7.85
CA GLN A 74 15.86 18.98 -9.21
C GLN A 74 14.86 20.14 -9.35
N VAL A 75 13.71 20.03 -8.72
CA VAL A 75 12.61 21.01 -8.84
C VAL A 75 12.80 22.22 -7.93
N ASN A 76 13.41 22.02 -6.75
CA ASN A 76 13.60 23.07 -5.74
C ASN A 76 15.01 23.02 -5.12
N PRO A 77 16.07 23.41 -5.87
CA PRO A 77 17.46 23.36 -5.41
C PRO A 77 17.72 24.17 -4.14
N HIS A 78 16.99 25.27 -3.97
CA HIS A 78 17.17 26.17 -2.81
C HIS A 78 16.40 25.71 -1.56
N ARG A 79 15.66 24.58 -1.63
CA ARG A 79 14.86 24.02 -0.51
C ARG A 79 13.95 25.05 0.17
N GLY A 80 13.53 26.09 -0.58
CA GLY A 80 12.53 27.04 -0.11
C GLY A 80 11.14 26.38 0.01
N TYR A 81 10.27 27.00 0.80
CA TYR A 81 8.88 26.54 0.88
C TYR A 81 8.15 26.77 -0.45
N ASN A 82 7.99 25.72 -1.22
CA ASN A 82 7.28 25.74 -2.49
C ASN A 82 6.27 24.55 -2.53
N PRO A 83 4.98 24.81 -2.26
CA PRO A 83 3.97 23.77 -2.23
C PRO A 83 3.85 23.00 -3.55
N GLN A 84 4.03 23.68 -4.68
CA GLN A 84 3.92 23.07 -6.00
C GLN A 84 5.00 22.01 -6.23
N SER A 85 6.23 22.29 -5.80
CA SER A 85 7.32 21.32 -5.92
C SER A 85 7.07 20.07 -5.08
N HIS A 86 6.50 20.20 -3.89
CA HIS A 86 6.15 19.05 -3.03
C HIS A 86 5.01 18.22 -3.62
N ILE A 87 4.02 18.85 -4.25
CA ILE A 87 2.92 18.13 -4.94
C ILE A 87 3.47 17.32 -6.11
N ILE A 88 4.31 17.93 -6.95
CA ILE A 88 4.87 17.28 -8.13
C ILE A 88 5.82 16.15 -7.72
N SER A 89 6.79 16.44 -6.87
CA SER A 89 7.78 15.46 -6.42
C SER A 89 7.14 14.31 -5.65
N GLY A 90 6.17 14.61 -4.77
CA GLY A 90 5.43 13.61 -4.02
C GLY A 90 4.55 12.73 -4.92
N GLY A 91 3.84 13.32 -5.87
CA GLY A 91 3.00 12.59 -6.81
C GLY A 91 3.80 11.67 -7.72
N LEU A 92 4.89 12.15 -8.33
CA LEU A 92 5.76 11.36 -9.19
C LEU A 92 6.51 10.27 -8.41
N ALA A 93 7.01 10.59 -7.22
CA ALA A 93 7.64 9.58 -6.35
C ALA A 93 6.66 8.48 -5.96
N GLY A 94 5.42 8.84 -5.64
CA GLY A 94 4.35 7.88 -5.37
C GLY A 94 4.01 7.00 -6.57
N ALA A 95 3.95 7.58 -7.76
CA ALA A 95 3.69 6.83 -8.99
C ALA A 95 4.77 5.79 -9.28
N LEU A 96 6.05 6.18 -9.21
CA LEU A 96 7.18 5.29 -9.46
C LEU A 96 7.28 4.18 -8.39
N ALA A 97 7.12 4.53 -7.11
CA ALA A 97 7.10 3.55 -6.03
C ALA A 97 5.94 2.56 -6.19
N ALA A 98 4.73 3.04 -6.53
CA ALA A 98 3.58 2.18 -6.79
C ALA A 98 3.81 1.25 -7.98
N ALA A 99 4.35 1.75 -9.08
CA ALA A 99 4.66 0.93 -10.26
C ALA A 99 5.66 -0.17 -9.94
N ALA A 100 6.76 0.16 -9.27
CA ALA A 100 7.81 -0.79 -8.90
C ALA A 100 7.34 -1.87 -7.92
N THR A 101 6.40 -1.53 -7.01
CA THR A 101 5.88 -2.48 -6.00
C THR A 101 4.59 -3.17 -6.41
N THR A 102 4.04 -2.89 -7.59
CA THR A 102 2.80 -3.53 -8.08
C THR A 102 2.86 -5.06 -8.06
N PRO A 103 3.95 -5.74 -8.46
CA PRO A 103 4.02 -7.20 -8.39
C PRO A 103 3.79 -7.76 -6.99
N LEU A 104 4.34 -7.10 -5.97
CA LEU A 104 4.17 -7.50 -4.58
C LEU A 104 2.73 -7.29 -4.10
N ASP A 105 2.12 -6.20 -4.54
CA ASP A 105 0.75 -5.85 -4.18
C ASP A 105 -0.28 -6.83 -4.77
N VAL A 106 -0.09 -7.25 -6.02
CA VAL A 106 -0.93 -8.28 -6.66
C VAL A 106 -0.86 -9.58 -5.86
N CYS A 107 0.34 -10.02 -5.50
CA CYS A 107 0.52 -11.24 -4.70
C CYS A 107 -0.09 -11.13 -3.30
N LYS A 108 0.04 -9.96 -2.64
CA LYS A 108 -0.60 -9.68 -1.36
C LYS A 108 -2.13 -9.76 -1.46
N THR A 109 -2.70 -9.13 -2.47
CA THR A 109 -4.15 -9.12 -2.67
C THR A 109 -4.68 -10.54 -2.89
N LEU A 110 -4.02 -11.32 -3.74
CA LEU A 110 -4.36 -12.71 -3.97
C LEU A 110 -4.28 -13.55 -2.68
N LEU A 111 -3.26 -13.32 -1.87
CA LEU A 111 -3.08 -14.00 -0.58
C LEU A 111 -4.19 -13.65 0.42
N ASN A 112 -4.66 -12.40 0.43
CA ASN A 112 -5.72 -11.94 1.32
C ASN A 112 -7.10 -12.40 0.86
N THR A 113 -7.37 -12.36 -0.43
CA THR A 113 -8.68 -12.71 -0.99
C THR A 113 -8.90 -14.22 -1.07
N GLN A 114 -7.85 -15.01 -1.25
CA GLN A 114 -7.94 -16.47 -1.43
C GLN A 114 -8.97 -16.83 -2.50
N GLU A 115 -8.87 -16.20 -3.67
CA GLU A 115 -9.86 -16.33 -4.73
C GLU A 115 -9.98 -17.77 -5.22
N ASN A 116 -11.12 -18.41 -4.97
CA ASN A 116 -11.36 -19.82 -5.27
C ASN A 116 -11.24 -20.13 -6.78
N MET A 117 -11.63 -19.20 -7.64
CA MET A 117 -11.49 -19.37 -9.08
C MET A 117 -10.02 -19.44 -9.50
N ALA A 118 -9.19 -18.56 -8.97
CA ALA A 118 -7.74 -18.56 -9.24
C ALA A 118 -7.07 -19.84 -8.70
N LEU A 119 -7.47 -20.28 -7.50
CA LEU A 119 -6.96 -21.52 -6.89
C LEU A 119 -7.33 -22.75 -7.72
N SER A 120 -8.57 -22.82 -8.22
CA SER A 120 -9.06 -23.91 -9.07
C SER A 120 -8.34 -23.98 -10.41
N LEU A 121 -8.17 -22.84 -11.09
CA LEU A 121 -7.47 -22.76 -12.38
C LEU A 121 -5.99 -23.14 -12.30
N ALA A 122 -5.36 -22.89 -11.17
CA ALA A 122 -3.96 -23.25 -10.94
C ALA A 122 -3.76 -24.68 -10.41
N ASN A 123 -4.82 -25.53 -10.35
CA ASN A 123 -4.77 -26.88 -9.79
C ASN A 123 -4.20 -26.95 -8.35
N ILE A 124 -4.39 -25.90 -7.56
CA ILE A 124 -3.96 -25.84 -6.17
C ILE A 124 -5.14 -26.22 -5.30
N SER A 125 -5.13 -27.46 -4.79
CA SER A 125 -6.10 -27.92 -3.79
C SER A 125 -5.69 -27.40 -2.43
N GLY A 126 -6.43 -26.45 -1.88
CA GLY A 126 -6.20 -25.94 -0.55
C GLY A 126 -6.00 -24.45 -0.46
N ARG A 127 -5.67 -23.97 0.75
CA ARG A 127 -5.44 -22.54 1.01
C ARG A 127 -4.07 -22.11 0.56
N LEU A 128 -4.02 -20.98 -0.11
CA LEU A 128 -2.77 -20.33 -0.46
C LEU A 128 -2.08 -19.82 0.81
N SER A 129 -0.88 -20.27 1.07
CA SER A 129 -0.07 -19.77 2.17
C SER A 129 1.33 -19.41 1.67
N GLY A 130 1.75 -18.20 2.00
CA GLY A 130 3.08 -17.70 1.65
C GLY A 130 3.16 -17.00 0.30
N MET A 131 4.08 -16.03 0.26
CA MET A 131 4.32 -15.13 -0.87
C MET A 131 4.82 -15.90 -2.11
N ALA A 132 5.70 -16.89 -1.92
CA ALA A 132 6.26 -17.68 -3.01
C ALA A 132 5.18 -18.43 -3.81
N ASN A 133 4.19 -18.98 -3.12
CA ASN A 133 3.06 -19.66 -3.76
C ASN A 133 2.17 -18.67 -4.52
N ALA A 134 1.97 -17.46 -3.97
CA ALA A 134 1.23 -16.41 -4.65
C ALA A 134 1.94 -15.97 -5.95
N PHE A 135 3.25 -15.78 -5.91
CA PHE A 135 4.04 -15.49 -7.12
C PHE A 135 3.88 -16.59 -8.16
N ARG A 136 4.09 -17.84 -7.79
CA ARG A 136 3.96 -18.97 -8.71
C ARG A 136 2.57 -19.03 -9.35
N MET A 137 1.53 -18.79 -8.57
CA MET A 137 0.14 -18.78 -9.06
C MET A 137 -0.10 -17.66 -10.07
N VAL A 138 0.32 -16.43 -9.80
CA VAL A 138 0.16 -15.30 -10.73
C VAL A 138 0.85 -15.62 -12.06
N TYR A 139 2.06 -16.22 -12.00
CA TYR A 139 2.78 -16.62 -13.20
C TYR A 139 2.04 -17.71 -14.00
N GLN A 140 1.49 -18.71 -13.33
CA GLN A 140 0.73 -19.79 -13.99
C GLN A 140 -0.58 -19.31 -14.64
N LEU A 141 -1.25 -18.32 -14.03
CA LEU A 141 -2.53 -17.81 -14.53
C LEU A 141 -2.40 -16.85 -15.72
N ASN A 142 -1.48 -15.89 -15.63
CA ASN A 142 -1.41 -14.78 -16.59
C ASN A 142 0.02 -14.47 -17.06
N GLY A 143 1.02 -15.26 -16.69
CA GLY A 143 2.43 -14.99 -16.98
C GLY A 143 2.94 -13.69 -16.38
N LEU A 144 3.95 -13.09 -17.01
CA LEU A 144 4.55 -11.82 -16.58
C LEU A 144 3.56 -10.64 -16.56
N PRO A 145 2.66 -10.46 -17.55
CA PRO A 145 1.69 -9.36 -17.51
C PRO A 145 0.74 -9.41 -16.31
N GLY A 146 0.53 -10.59 -15.72
CA GLY A 146 -0.31 -10.77 -14.54
C GLY A 146 0.16 -9.97 -13.32
N TYR A 147 1.47 -9.80 -13.18
CA TYR A 147 2.05 -9.04 -12.06
C TYR A 147 1.80 -7.53 -12.14
N PHE A 148 1.55 -7.00 -13.32
CA PHE A 148 1.26 -5.58 -13.56
C PHE A 148 -0.21 -5.29 -13.75
N LYS A 149 -1.06 -6.29 -13.53
CA LYS A 149 -2.52 -6.12 -13.61
C LYS A 149 -2.99 -5.15 -12.53
N GLY A 150 -3.62 -4.05 -12.96
CA GLY A 150 -4.09 -3.01 -12.05
C GLY A 150 -3.09 -1.89 -11.77
N ILE A 151 -1.91 -1.88 -12.41
CA ILE A 151 -0.92 -0.80 -12.25
C ILE A 151 -1.52 0.59 -12.48
N GLN A 152 -2.38 0.74 -13.49
CA GLN A 152 -3.04 2.00 -13.81
C GLN A 152 -3.90 2.50 -12.64
N ALA A 153 -4.76 1.64 -12.10
CA ALA A 153 -5.61 2.00 -10.97
C ALA A 153 -4.78 2.38 -9.75
N ARG A 154 -3.70 1.65 -9.49
CA ARG A 154 -2.81 1.91 -8.37
C ARG A 154 -2.06 3.23 -8.52
N VAL A 155 -1.51 3.53 -9.68
CA VAL A 155 -0.82 4.79 -9.96
C VAL A 155 -1.78 5.97 -9.86
N VAL A 156 -2.95 5.88 -10.49
CA VAL A 156 -3.97 6.94 -10.45
C VAL A 156 -4.45 7.22 -9.02
N TYR A 157 -4.56 6.22 -8.17
CA TYR A 157 -4.90 6.40 -6.76
C TYR A 157 -3.72 6.99 -5.95
N GLN A 158 -2.50 6.50 -6.20
CA GLN A 158 -1.33 6.83 -5.40
C GLN A 158 -0.86 8.28 -5.64
N VAL A 159 -0.92 8.77 -6.88
CA VAL A 159 -0.48 10.14 -7.21
C VAL A 159 -1.21 11.21 -6.38
N PRO A 160 -2.56 11.28 -6.36
CA PRO A 160 -3.26 12.26 -5.52
C PRO A 160 -3.02 12.03 -4.03
N SER A 161 -3.01 10.77 -3.58
CA SER A 161 -2.84 10.42 -2.17
C SER A 161 -1.49 10.91 -1.62
N THR A 162 -0.40 10.62 -2.32
CA THR A 162 0.94 11.05 -1.89
C THR A 162 1.13 12.55 -2.04
N ALA A 163 0.62 13.16 -3.11
CA ALA A 163 0.68 14.60 -3.31
C ALA A 163 0.00 15.37 -2.17
N ILE A 164 -1.21 14.95 -1.78
CA ILE A 164 -1.94 15.55 -0.66
C ILE A 164 -1.19 15.33 0.66
N SER A 165 -0.72 14.12 0.92
CA SER A 165 0.00 13.79 2.16
C SER A 165 1.25 14.66 2.33
N TRP A 166 2.05 14.82 1.27
CA TRP A 166 3.22 15.68 1.30
C TRP A 166 2.87 17.16 1.45
N SER A 167 1.82 17.63 0.78
CA SER A 167 1.35 19.01 0.92
C SER A 167 0.93 19.33 2.34
N VAL A 168 0.18 18.43 2.97
CA VAL A 168 -0.27 18.59 4.37
C VAL A 168 0.93 18.54 5.31
N TYR A 169 1.86 17.60 5.12
CA TYR A 169 3.06 17.50 5.94
C TYR A 169 3.90 18.79 5.90
N GLU A 170 4.20 19.30 4.71
CA GLU A 170 5.01 20.51 4.53
C GLU A 170 4.28 21.76 5.04
N PHE A 171 2.96 21.83 4.88
CA PHE A 171 2.16 22.91 5.45
C PHE A 171 2.29 22.99 6.97
N PHE A 172 2.11 21.86 7.65
CA PHE A 172 2.25 21.82 9.11
C PHE A 172 3.70 22.07 9.56
N LYS A 173 4.66 21.53 8.87
CA LYS A 173 6.09 21.77 9.13
C LYS A 173 6.42 23.27 9.03
N TYR A 174 5.99 23.93 7.96
CA TYR A 174 6.17 25.36 7.80
C TYR A 174 5.51 26.16 8.92
N PHE A 175 4.26 25.85 9.23
CA PHE A 175 3.50 26.54 10.28
C PHE A 175 4.15 26.39 11.66
N LEU A 176 4.54 25.20 12.02
CA LEU A 176 5.20 24.92 13.30
C LEU A 176 6.59 25.57 13.39
N THR A 177 7.34 25.59 12.30
CA THR A 177 8.66 26.24 12.25
C THR A 177 8.53 27.74 12.39
N LYS A 178 7.56 28.36 11.71
CA LYS A 178 7.28 29.78 11.85
C LYS A 178 6.92 30.16 13.28
N ARG A 179 6.01 29.41 13.89
CA ARG A 179 5.60 29.62 15.30
C ARG A 179 6.77 29.47 16.28
N LYS A 180 7.66 28.51 16.04
CA LYS A 180 8.85 28.30 16.86
C LYS A 180 9.86 29.46 16.75
N LEU A 181 9.98 30.08 15.58
CA LEU A 181 10.81 31.26 15.37
C LEU A 181 10.21 32.49 16.06
N GLU A 182 8.91 32.73 15.92
CA GLU A 182 8.20 33.83 16.61
C GLU A 182 8.33 33.74 18.13
N ASN A 183 8.27 32.55 18.69
CA ASN A 183 8.42 32.33 20.14
C ASN A 183 9.89 32.41 20.62
N ARG A 184 10.88 32.47 19.72
CA ARG A 184 12.31 32.59 20.05
C ARG A 184 12.87 34.00 19.91
N THR A 185 12.12 34.95 19.41
CA THR A 185 12.43 36.36 19.44
C THR A 185 11.68 37.03 20.59
N PRO A 186 12.20 37.03 21.84
CA PRO A 186 11.74 37.96 22.84
C PRO A 186 12.29 39.34 22.47
N TYR A 187 11.45 40.34 22.59
CA TYR A 187 11.76 41.75 22.45
C TYR A 187 13.02 42.13 23.23
#